data_56aa4d9c61e0c1587c435cc9a6768d84
#
_entry.id   56aa4d9c61e0c1587c435cc9a6768d84
#
_cell.length_a   1.000
_cell.length_b   1.000
_cell.length_c   1.000
_cell.angle_alpha   90.00
_cell.angle_beta   90.00
_cell.angle_gamma   90.00
#
_symmetry.space_group_name_H-M   'P 1'
#
loop_
_entity.id
_entity.type
_entity.pdbx_description
1 polymer ?
#
loop_
_entity_poly.entity_id
_entity_poly.type
_entity_poly.pdbx_seq_one_letter_code
_entity_poly.pdbx_strand_id
1 'polypeptide(L)'
;YSIENELNKELFHLFQDPKIVHHSEVLLNSVNRMSRNNSNRQLFLNVRQNEIDIIVTEGKKLILLNSFSRNSNEDVLYYTLFVCEQLGIDIEQIQLSLLGEIEKESALFKLLYTYIRKINFCDRSKTLDFSSKFNQIPAHFYHTLFNLALCE
;
A
#
# COMPACT_ATOMS: atom_id res chain seq x y z
N TYR A 1 -11.07 -0.93 15.86
CA TYR A 1 -10.73 -2.34 15.66
C TYR A 1 -10.45 -3.00 17.01
N SER A 2 -10.65 -4.30 17.11
CA SER A 2 -10.39 -5.07 18.33
C SER A 2 -9.22 -6.02 18.08
N ILE A 3 -8.35 -6.13 19.06
CA ILE A 3 -7.30 -7.16 19.09
C ILE A 3 -7.80 -8.30 19.96
N GLU A 4 -7.48 -9.55 19.58
CA GLU A 4 -7.79 -10.70 20.41
C GLU A 4 -7.17 -10.53 21.80
N ASN A 5 -7.94 -10.83 22.83
CA ASN A 5 -7.56 -10.59 24.22
C ASN A 5 -6.26 -11.33 24.62
N GLU A 6 -6.02 -12.52 24.07
CA GLU A 6 -4.80 -13.29 24.36
C GLU A 6 -3.58 -12.62 23.74
N LEU A 7 -3.64 -12.25 22.45
CA LEU A 7 -2.57 -11.52 21.76
C LEU A 7 -2.26 -10.20 22.45
N ASN A 8 -3.30 -9.47 22.87
CA ASN A 8 -3.12 -8.23 23.60
C ASN A 8 -2.37 -8.42 24.92
N LYS A 9 -2.72 -9.43 25.71
CA LYS A 9 -2.02 -9.77 26.95
C LYS A 9 -0.56 -10.15 26.72
N GLU A 10 -0.27 -10.93 25.68
CA GLU A 10 1.09 -11.31 25.33
C GLU A 10 1.93 -10.09 24.90
N LEU A 11 1.38 -9.19 24.09
CA LEU A 11 2.06 -7.97 23.68
C LEU A 11 2.43 -7.08 24.88
N PHE A 12 1.51 -6.88 25.82
CA PHE A 12 1.77 -6.09 27.03
C PHE A 12 2.69 -6.81 28.03
N HIS A 13 2.79 -8.14 27.96
CA HIS A 13 3.76 -8.89 28.75
C HIS A 13 5.18 -8.82 28.17
N LEU A 14 5.31 -8.84 26.84
CA LEU A 14 6.60 -8.83 26.17
C LEU A 14 7.19 -7.42 26.00
N PHE A 15 6.34 -6.42 25.87
CA PHE A 15 6.75 -5.03 25.60
C PHE A 15 6.20 -4.10 26.67
N GLN A 16 7.04 -3.16 27.11
CA GLN A 16 6.59 -2.11 28.01
C GLN A 16 5.82 -1.05 27.19
N ASP A 17 4.50 -0.95 27.44
CA ASP A 17 3.60 0.01 26.79
C ASP A 17 3.62 -0.02 25.24
N PRO A 18 3.27 -1.16 24.61
CA PRO A 18 3.32 -1.27 23.16
C PRO A 18 2.28 -0.37 22.51
N LYS A 19 2.71 0.50 21.61
CA LYS A 19 1.82 1.30 20.76
C LYS A 19 1.20 0.43 19.69
N ILE A 20 -0.10 0.28 19.72
CA ILE A 20 -0.85 -0.50 18.76
C ILE A 20 -1.49 0.44 17.73
N VAL A 21 -1.16 0.28 16.46
CA VAL A 21 -1.67 1.07 15.35
C VAL A 21 -2.32 0.19 14.31
N HIS A 22 -3.35 0.67 13.64
CA HIS A 22 -3.95 -0.04 12.53
C HIS A 22 -3.05 0.06 11.28
N HIS A 23 -2.94 -1.04 10.49
CA HIS A 23 -2.08 -1.04 9.30
C HIS A 23 -2.42 0.08 8.31
N SER A 24 -3.70 0.44 8.18
CA SER A 24 -4.13 1.53 7.29
C SER A 24 -3.60 2.90 7.73
N GLU A 25 -3.38 3.13 9.01
CA GLU A 25 -2.76 4.36 9.52
C GLU A 25 -1.31 4.46 9.04
N VAL A 26 -0.55 3.38 9.17
CA VAL A 26 0.83 3.30 8.70
C VAL A 26 0.90 3.51 7.19
N LEU A 27 0.03 2.80 6.46
CA LEU A 27 -0.05 2.89 5.00
C LEU A 27 -0.40 4.32 4.55
N LEU A 28 -1.43 4.93 5.16
CA LEU A 28 -1.85 6.30 4.85
C LEU A 28 -0.75 7.32 5.13
N ASN A 29 -0.07 7.21 6.28
CA ASN A 29 1.04 8.09 6.63
C ASN A 29 2.18 7.99 5.61
N SER A 30 2.50 6.79 5.13
CA SER A 30 3.53 6.60 4.11
C SER A 30 3.13 7.16 2.76
N VAL A 31 1.88 6.91 2.32
CA VAL A 31 1.33 7.45 1.06
C VAL A 31 1.27 8.98 1.10
N ASN A 32 0.86 9.57 2.22
CA ASN A 32 0.86 11.03 2.39
C ASN A 32 2.26 11.64 2.27
N ARG A 33 3.30 10.95 2.77
CA ARG A 33 4.69 11.40 2.59
C ARG A 33 5.11 11.36 1.11
N MET A 34 4.73 10.32 0.38
CA MET A 34 5.03 10.18 -1.06
C MET A 34 4.28 11.21 -1.92
N SER A 35 3.03 11.53 -1.56
CA SER A 35 2.16 12.40 -2.34
C SER A 35 2.43 13.90 -2.15
N ARG A 36 3.18 14.31 -1.12
CA ARG A 36 3.33 15.72 -0.70
C ARG A 36 3.73 16.71 -1.81
N ASN A 37 4.53 16.24 -2.76
CA ASN A 37 5.11 17.09 -3.81
C ASN A 37 4.37 16.97 -5.16
N ASN A 38 3.27 16.24 -5.20
CA ASN A 38 2.50 16.05 -6.43
C ASN A 38 1.06 16.54 -6.18
N SER A 39 0.64 17.58 -6.91
CA SER A 39 -0.72 18.13 -6.80
C SER A 39 -1.77 17.32 -7.57
N ASN A 40 -1.34 16.45 -8.48
CA ASN A 40 -2.24 15.63 -9.29
C ASN A 40 -2.80 14.47 -8.47
N ARG A 41 -3.87 13.87 -9.01
CA ARG A 41 -4.38 12.61 -8.49
C ARG A 41 -3.35 11.50 -8.65
N GLN A 42 -3.21 10.69 -7.62
CA GLN A 42 -2.33 9.52 -7.59
C GLN A 42 -3.11 8.32 -7.08
N LEU A 43 -2.88 7.18 -7.69
CA LEU A 43 -3.49 5.89 -7.32
C LEU A 43 -2.40 4.98 -6.76
N PHE A 44 -2.62 4.44 -5.57
CA PHE A 44 -1.75 3.48 -4.92
C PHE A 44 -2.51 2.18 -4.72
N LEU A 45 -1.85 1.08 -4.99
CA LEU A 45 -2.35 -0.28 -4.78
C LEU A 45 -1.36 -1.04 -3.90
N ASN A 46 -1.77 -1.34 -2.68
CA ASN A 46 -1.02 -2.20 -1.76
C ASN A 46 -1.58 -3.62 -1.84
N VAL A 47 -0.76 -4.53 -2.34
CA VAL A 47 -1.15 -5.94 -2.53
C VAL A 47 -0.71 -6.73 -1.31
N ARG A 48 -1.67 -7.36 -0.64
CA ARG A 48 -1.47 -8.29 0.48
C ARG A 48 -1.90 -9.70 0.07
N GLN A 49 -1.65 -10.68 0.89
CA GLN A 49 -1.93 -12.09 0.60
C GLN A 49 -3.39 -12.32 0.15
N ASN A 50 -4.37 -11.88 0.94
CA ASN A 50 -5.81 -12.12 0.70
C ASN A 50 -6.61 -10.84 0.50
N GLU A 51 -5.97 -9.70 0.50
CA GLU A 51 -6.62 -8.39 0.40
C GLU A 51 -5.78 -7.42 -0.40
N ILE A 52 -6.41 -6.37 -0.88
CA ILE A 52 -5.75 -5.22 -1.46
C ILE A 52 -6.26 -3.95 -0.78
N ASP A 53 -5.38 -2.98 -0.62
CA ASP A 53 -5.77 -1.64 -0.21
C ASP A 53 -5.60 -0.71 -1.41
N ILE A 54 -6.65 0.02 -1.75
CA ILE A 54 -6.64 1.01 -2.82
C ILE A 54 -6.71 2.39 -2.18
N ILE A 55 -5.73 3.23 -2.49
CA ILE A 55 -5.63 4.59 -1.98
C ILE A 55 -5.61 5.56 -3.15
N VAL A 56 -6.45 6.59 -3.08
CA VAL A 56 -6.42 7.72 -4.03
C VAL A 56 -6.17 8.99 -3.25
N THR A 57 -5.17 9.73 -3.69
CA THR A 57 -4.83 11.06 -3.15
C THR A 57 -4.89 12.12 -4.22
N GLU A 58 -5.10 13.36 -3.81
CA GLU A 58 -4.96 14.55 -4.66
C GLU A 58 -4.14 15.58 -3.87
N GLY A 59 -2.86 15.67 -4.20
CA GLY A 59 -1.91 16.37 -3.34
C GLY A 59 -1.84 15.74 -1.94
N LYS A 60 -2.13 16.55 -0.92
CA LYS A 60 -2.18 16.10 0.47
C LYS A 60 -3.55 15.57 0.91
N LYS A 61 -4.56 15.66 0.03
CA LYS A 61 -5.92 15.26 0.36
C LYS A 61 -6.11 13.78 0.08
N LEU A 62 -6.58 13.05 1.08
CA LEU A 62 -7.09 11.68 0.89
C LEU A 62 -8.46 11.76 0.22
N ILE A 63 -8.61 11.12 -0.92
CA ILE A 63 -9.89 10.99 -1.64
C ILE A 63 -10.56 9.67 -1.29
N LEU A 64 -9.79 8.57 -1.28
CA LEU A 64 -10.27 7.23 -0.95
C LEU A 64 -9.17 6.43 -0.27
N LEU A 65 -9.54 5.66 0.73
CA LEU A 65 -8.81 4.50 1.25
C LEU A 65 -9.83 3.40 1.49
N ASN A 66 -9.71 2.31 0.78
CA ASN A 66 -10.57 1.14 0.97
C ASN A 66 -9.78 -0.16 0.80
N SER A 67 -10.21 -1.18 1.53
CA SER A 67 -9.64 -2.53 1.46
C SER A 67 -10.67 -3.47 0.86
N PHE A 68 -10.22 -4.35 -0.03
CA PHE A 68 -11.06 -5.35 -0.69
C PHE A 68 -10.41 -6.72 -0.55
N SER A 69 -11.23 -7.73 -0.27
CA SER A 69 -10.79 -9.12 -0.31
C SER A 69 -10.50 -9.54 -1.76
N ARG A 70 -9.46 -10.33 -1.95
CA ARG A 70 -9.11 -10.88 -3.26
C ARG A 70 -8.95 -12.39 -3.18
N ASN A 71 -9.48 -13.10 -4.17
CA ASN A 71 -9.27 -14.54 -4.37
C ASN A 71 -8.49 -14.81 -5.66
N SER A 72 -8.43 -13.83 -6.57
CA SER A 72 -7.78 -13.95 -7.87
C SER A 72 -7.06 -12.65 -8.28
N ASN A 73 -6.30 -12.70 -9.36
CA ASN A 73 -5.69 -11.51 -9.96
C ASN A 73 -6.74 -10.62 -10.63
N GLU A 74 -7.80 -11.23 -11.13
CA GLU A 74 -8.92 -10.55 -11.77
C GLU A 74 -9.70 -9.69 -10.78
N ASP A 75 -9.82 -10.13 -9.51
CA ASP A 75 -10.43 -9.32 -8.46
C ASP A 75 -9.63 -8.04 -8.23
N VAL A 76 -8.30 -8.12 -8.22
CA VAL A 76 -7.43 -6.95 -8.07
C VAL A 76 -7.64 -5.96 -9.20
N LEU A 77 -7.65 -6.44 -10.44
CA LEU A 77 -7.94 -5.60 -11.61
C LEU A 77 -9.32 -4.99 -11.52
N TYR A 78 -10.33 -5.81 -11.23
CA TYR A 78 -11.72 -5.38 -11.13
C TYR A 78 -11.89 -4.22 -10.14
N TYR A 79 -11.42 -4.38 -8.89
CA TYR A 79 -11.57 -3.33 -7.88
C TYR A 79 -10.75 -2.08 -8.22
N THR A 80 -9.58 -2.25 -8.84
CA THR A 80 -8.76 -1.11 -9.28
C THR A 80 -9.49 -0.30 -10.35
N LEU A 81 -10.04 -0.95 -11.38
CA LEU A 81 -10.80 -0.28 -12.43
C LEU A 81 -12.12 0.28 -11.91
N PHE A 82 -12.82 -0.45 -11.04
CA PHE A 82 -14.05 0.01 -10.39
C PHE A 82 -13.86 1.32 -9.63
N VAL A 83 -12.78 1.43 -8.84
CA VAL A 83 -12.46 2.66 -8.12
C VAL A 83 -12.13 3.80 -9.09
N CYS A 84 -11.40 3.52 -10.17
CA CYS A 84 -11.11 4.52 -11.19
C CYS A 84 -12.41 5.05 -11.83
N GLU A 85 -13.32 4.15 -12.20
CA GLU A 85 -14.62 4.52 -12.79
C GLU A 85 -15.47 5.36 -11.81
N GLN A 86 -15.61 4.92 -10.55
CA GLN A 86 -16.40 5.62 -9.55
C GLN A 86 -15.88 7.04 -9.25
N LEU A 87 -14.58 7.25 -9.36
CA LEU A 87 -13.95 8.55 -9.11
C LEU A 87 -13.70 9.36 -10.39
N GLY A 88 -14.12 8.87 -11.55
CA GLY A 88 -13.89 9.53 -12.85
C GLY A 88 -12.39 9.69 -13.16
N ILE A 89 -11.59 8.68 -12.83
CA ILE A 89 -10.14 8.67 -13.06
C ILE A 89 -9.87 8.08 -14.44
N ASP A 90 -9.17 8.82 -15.28
CA ASP A 90 -8.70 8.34 -16.57
C ASP A 90 -7.53 7.34 -16.37
N ILE A 91 -7.78 6.07 -16.68
CA ILE A 91 -6.82 4.98 -16.52
C ILE A 91 -5.61 5.09 -17.46
N GLU A 92 -5.73 5.81 -18.56
CA GLU A 92 -4.60 6.04 -19.49
C GLU A 92 -3.65 7.13 -18.97
N GLN A 93 -4.14 8.02 -18.15
CA GLN A 93 -3.37 9.15 -17.63
C GLN A 93 -2.88 8.94 -16.18
N ILE A 94 -3.63 8.20 -15.39
CA ILE A 94 -3.28 7.98 -13.98
C ILE A 94 -1.96 7.22 -13.84
N GLN A 95 -1.15 7.60 -12.86
CA GLN A 95 -0.01 6.83 -12.40
C GLN A 95 -0.44 5.89 -11.29
N LEU A 96 -0.31 4.58 -11.51
CA LEU A 96 -0.50 3.54 -10.51
C LEU A 96 0.82 3.23 -9.82
N SER A 97 0.86 3.42 -8.52
CA SER A 97 2.01 3.11 -7.66
C SER A 97 1.75 1.82 -6.89
N LEU A 98 2.59 0.80 -7.10
CA LEU A 98 2.45 -0.52 -6.51
C LEU A 98 3.26 -0.66 -5.23
N LEU A 99 2.63 -1.26 -4.23
CA LEU A 99 3.15 -1.58 -2.90
C LEU A 99 2.80 -3.04 -2.55
N GLY A 100 3.54 -3.62 -1.61
CA GLY A 100 3.23 -4.95 -1.07
C GLY A 100 3.73 -6.09 -1.93
N GLU A 101 3.05 -7.22 -1.86
CA GLU A 101 3.49 -8.52 -2.40
C GLU A 101 3.14 -8.69 -3.88
N ILE A 102 3.77 -7.92 -4.73
CA ILE A 102 3.61 -8.00 -6.19
C ILE A 102 4.96 -7.90 -6.89
N GLU A 103 5.30 -8.89 -7.69
CA GLU A 103 6.54 -8.91 -8.48
C GLU A 103 6.34 -8.34 -9.87
N LYS A 104 7.39 -7.73 -10.44
CA LYS A 104 7.37 -7.09 -11.75
C LYS A 104 7.01 -8.04 -12.90
N GLU A 105 7.41 -9.30 -12.80
CA GLU A 105 7.14 -10.31 -13.84
C GLU A 105 5.93 -11.20 -13.52
N SER A 106 5.21 -10.92 -12.44
CA SER A 106 4.05 -11.69 -12.02
C SER A 106 2.89 -11.59 -13.01
N ALA A 107 2.02 -12.60 -12.99
CA ALA A 107 0.79 -12.60 -13.79
C ALA A 107 -0.11 -11.40 -13.42
N LEU A 108 -0.16 -11.03 -12.15
CA LEU A 108 -0.92 -9.86 -11.68
C LEU A 108 -0.37 -8.55 -12.29
N PHE A 109 0.96 -8.35 -12.26
CA PHE A 109 1.56 -7.16 -12.86
C PHE A 109 1.25 -7.07 -14.35
N LYS A 110 1.41 -8.18 -15.10
CA LYS A 110 1.11 -8.23 -16.54
C LYS A 110 -0.35 -7.92 -16.82
N LEU A 111 -1.25 -8.46 -15.99
CA LEU A 111 -2.69 -8.18 -16.09
C LEU A 111 -2.99 -6.70 -15.88
N LEU A 112 -2.49 -6.09 -14.81
CA LEU A 112 -2.65 -4.65 -14.54
C LEU A 112 -2.08 -3.79 -15.67
N TYR A 113 -0.89 -4.15 -16.19
CA TYR A 113 -0.22 -3.41 -17.26
C TYR A 113 -0.98 -3.46 -18.60
N THR A 114 -1.87 -4.43 -18.80
CA THR A 114 -2.73 -4.48 -19.98
C THR A 114 -3.70 -3.29 -20.03
N TYR A 115 -4.15 -2.81 -18.88
CA TYR A 115 -5.15 -1.75 -18.77
C TYR A 115 -4.56 -0.40 -18.34
N ILE A 116 -3.55 -0.41 -17.48
CA ILE A 116 -2.93 0.80 -16.92
C ILE A 116 -1.46 0.85 -17.36
N ARG A 117 -1.12 1.82 -18.21
CA ARG A 117 0.22 1.89 -18.81
C ARG A 117 1.28 2.55 -17.93
N LYS A 118 0.87 3.45 -17.05
CA LYS A 118 1.79 4.19 -16.19
C LYS A 118 1.85 3.53 -14.81
N ILE A 119 2.62 2.44 -14.69
CA ILE A 119 2.80 1.71 -13.43
C ILE A 119 4.24 1.87 -12.95
N ASN A 120 4.40 2.18 -11.66
CA ASN A 120 5.69 2.16 -10.98
C ASN A 120 5.59 1.40 -9.66
N PHE A 121 6.73 0.90 -9.20
CA PHE A 121 6.86 0.34 -7.84
C PHE A 121 7.36 1.44 -6.89
N CYS A 122 6.81 1.46 -5.69
CA CYS A 122 7.24 2.40 -4.68
C CYS A 122 8.62 2.01 -4.13
N ASP A 123 9.44 3.02 -3.87
CA ASP A 123 10.73 2.84 -3.22
C ASP A 123 10.58 2.73 -1.70
N ARG A 124 11.61 2.22 -1.04
CA ARG A 124 11.75 2.28 0.41
C ARG A 124 11.83 3.72 0.90
N SER A 125 11.39 3.94 2.13
CA SER A 125 11.56 5.24 2.78
C SER A 125 13.04 5.61 2.87
N LYS A 126 13.40 6.81 2.42
CA LYS A 126 14.76 7.36 2.52
C LYS A 126 15.12 7.84 3.94
N THR A 127 14.14 7.83 4.84
CA THR A 127 14.33 8.22 6.25
C THR A 127 14.77 7.06 7.14
N LEU A 128 14.80 5.84 6.60
CA LEU A 128 15.24 4.64 7.32
C LEU A 128 16.51 4.10 6.69
N ASP A 129 17.47 3.75 7.52
CA ASP A 129 18.67 3.03 7.11
C ASP A 129 18.41 1.54 7.10
N PHE A 130 18.63 0.90 5.94
CA PHE A 130 18.43 -0.52 5.76
C PHE A 130 19.75 -1.26 5.67
N SER A 131 19.87 -2.38 6.39
CA SER A 131 21.01 -3.28 6.22
C SER A 131 21.10 -3.79 4.77
N SER A 132 22.32 -4.02 4.30
CA SER A 132 22.58 -4.60 2.96
C SER A 132 21.89 -5.94 2.71
N LYS A 133 21.54 -6.67 3.76
CA LYS A 133 20.76 -7.92 3.67
C LYS A 133 19.37 -7.72 3.03
N PHE A 134 18.80 -6.52 3.16
CA PHE A 134 17.50 -6.19 2.54
C PHE A 134 17.59 -5.86 1.05
N ASN A 135 18.79 -5.78 0.45
CA ASN A 135 18.93 -5.50 -0.98
C ASN A 135 18.38 -6.61 -1.89
N GLN A 136 18.22 -7.82 -1.35
CA GLN A 136 17.62 -8.94 -2.07
C GLN A 136 16.09 -8.91 -2.09
N ILE A 137 15.46 -8.08 -1.25
CA ILE A 137 14.02 -7.94 -1.16
C ILE A 137 13.59 -6.74 -2.00
N PRO A 138 12.60 -6.85 -2.88
CA PRO A 138 12.09 -5.70 -3.64
C PRO A 138 11.72 -4.53 -2.73
N ALA A 139 12.03 -3.31 -3.16
CA ALA A 139 11.90 -2.11 -2.31
C ALA A 139 10.47 -1.84 -1.81
N HIS A 140 9.46 -2.24 -2.59
CA HIS A 140 8.04 -2.07 -2.29
C HIS A 140 7.42 -3.18 -1.42
N PHE A 141 8.17 -4.29 -1.20
CA PHE A 141 7.72 -5.37 -0.30
C PHE A 141 7.76 -4.92 1.15
N TYR A 142 6.84 -5.44 1.94
CA TYR A 142 6.73 -5.16 3.38
C TYR A 142 6.67 -3.66 3.71
N HIS A 143 6.15 -2.86 2.77
CA HIS A 143 6.15 -1.40 2.87
C HIS A 143 5.53 -0.90 4.18
N THR A 144 4.37 -1.45 4.56
CA THR A 144 3.69 -1.09 5.80
C THR A 144 4.53 -1.45 7.03
N LEU A 145 5.13 -2.65 7.05
CA LEU A 145 5.97 -3.10 8.16
C LEU A 145 7.17 -2.15 8.37
N PHE A 146 7.89 -1.83 7.31
CA PHE A 146 9.04 -0.91 7.43
C PHE A 146 8.63 0.51 7.83
N ASN A 147 7.50 0.99 7.34
CA ASN A 147 7.03 2.33 7.69
C ASN A 147 6.40 2.42 9.09
N LEU A 148 6.14 1.29 9.76
CA LEU A 148 5.68 1.27 11.15
C LEU A 148 6.67 1.99 12.08
N ALA A 149 7.98 1.86 11.82
CA ALA A 149 9.02 2.56 12.58
C ALA A 149 8.97 4.11 12.45
N LEU A 150 8.19 4.63 11.52
CA LEU A 150 7.99 6.07 11.29
C LEU A 150 6.63 6.58 11.77
N CYS A 151 5.86 5.74 12.45
CA CYS A 151 4.59 6.11 13.08
C CYS A 151 4.85 6.43 14.56
N GLU A 152 5.12 7.70 14.84
CA GLU A 152 5.21 8.24 16.21
C GLU A 152 3.83 8.55 16.78
#